data_9a0fed1928772e33f4446d25a41b4df8
#
_entry.id   9a0fed1928772e33f4446d25a41b4df8
#
_cell.length_a   1.000
_cell.length_b   1.000
_cell.length_c   1.000
_cell.angle_alpha   90.00
_cell.angle_beta   90.00
_cell.angle_gamma   90.00
#
_symmetry.space_group_name_H-M   'P 1'
#
loop_
_entity.id
_entity.type
_entity.pdbx_description
1 polymer ?
#
loop_
_entity_poly.entity_id
_entity_poly.type
_entity_poly.pdbx_seq_one_letter_code
_entity_poly.pdbx_strand_id
1 'polypeptide(L)'
;METLNESIEVARLFQEVMQLFKHNMNKLLEETGMSAPQGMVLGLLSRKKKMKITELSNQLCLSNSTVSGIIDRLEKQEMVIRERSKKDKRVVYVSISENFEDMHKIFHKQLEKNIQNTMSKGSVEELHKIFEGLDALKKLLSY
;
A
#
# COMPACT_ATOMS: atom_id res chain seq x y z
N MET A 1 18.91 12.39 29.28
CA MET A 1 17.48 12.71 29.48
C MET A 1 16.91 13.53 28.30
N GLU A 2 17.56 14.54 27.82
CA GLU A 2 17.11 15.31 26.65
C GLU A 2 16.95 14.44 25.38
N THR A 3 17.94 13.66 25.02
CA THR A 3 17.92 12.78 23.84
C THR A 3 16.81 11.72 23.87
N LEU A 4 16.41 11.25 25.06
CA LEU A 4 15.30 10.30 25.20
C LEU A 4 13.95 10.99 24.96
N ASN A 5 13.80 12.22 25.40
CA ASN A 5 12.60 13.02 25.18
C ASN A 5 12.44 13.37 23.68
N GLU A 6 13.53 13.79 23.04
CA GLU A 6 13.55 14.08 21.60
C GLU A 6 13.18 12.85 20.74
N SER A 7 13.69 11.66 21.08
CA SER A 7 13.35 10.44 20.34
C SER A 7 11.87 10.05 20.48
N ILE A 8 11.26 10.29 21.66
CA ILE A 8 9.83 10.10 21.87
C ILE A 8 9.00 11.09 21.06
N GLU A 9 9.40 12.35 21.01
CA GLU A 9 8.72 13.37 20.21
C GLU A 9 8.78 13.09 18.71
N VAL A 10 9.96 12.68 18.20
CA VAL A 10 10.13 12.25 16.80
C VAL A 10 9.24 11.05 16.49
N ALA A 11 9.19 10.04 17.38
CA ALA A 11 8.33 8.87 17.18
C ALA A 11 6.84 9.24 17.14
N ARG A 12 6.41 10.17 18.01
CA ARG A 12 5.02 10.68 18.02
C ARG A 12 4.69 11.41 16.73
N LEU A 13 5.55 12.33 16.30
CA LEU A 13 5.37 13.08 15.06
C LEU A 13 5.34 12.15 13.85
N PHE A 14 6.19 11.15 13.82
CA PHE A 14 6.18 10.14 12.77
C PHE A 14 4.85 9.38 12.70
N GLN A 15 4.31 8.97 13.87
CA GLN A 15 2.99 8.32 13.92
C GLN A 15 1.87 9.24 13.40
N GLU A 16 1.89 10.51 13.75
CA GLU A 16 0.92 11.50 13.27
C GLU A 16 1.01 11.66 11.75
N VAL A 17 2.21 11.81 11.20
CA VAL A 17 2.46 11.89 9.74
C VAL A 17 1.95 10.63 9.03
N MET A 18 2.23 9.45 9.59
CA MET A 18 1.75 8.18 9.02
C MET A 18 0.21 8.07 9.04
N GLN A 19 -0.45 8.58 10.08
CA GLN A 19 -1.92 8.61 10.14
C GLN A 19 -2.50 9.55 9.07
N LEU A 20 -1.94 10.75 8.92
CA LEU A 20 -2.35 11.70 7.88
C LEU A 20 -2.13 11.12 6.48
N PHE A 21 -0.99 10.48 6.25
CA PHE A 21 -0.69 9.81 4.99
C PHE A 21 -1.70 8.70 4.68
N LYS A 22 -1.99 7.85 5.68
CA LYS A 22 -2.99 6.77 5.56
C LYS A 22 -4.37 7.31 5.25
N HIS A 23 -4.77 8.41 5.89
CA HIS A 23 -6.06 9.06 5.62
C HIS A 23 -6.14 9.56 4.16
N ASN A 24 -5.11 10.22 3.68
CA ASN A 24 -5.04 10.71 2.30
C ASN A 24 -5.03 9.55 1.28
N MET A 25 -4.34 8.45 1.59
CA MET A 25 -4.35 7.24 0.77
C MET A 25 -5.73 6.60 0.69
N ASN A 26 -6.44 6.48 1.82
CA ASN A 26 -7.79 5.93 1.84
C ASN A 26 -8.74 6.78 1.00
N LYS A 27 -8.66 8.10 1.11
CA LYS A 27 -9.45 9.02 0.29
C LYS A 27 -9.19 8.82 -1.20
N LEU A 28 -7.92 8.69 -1.60
CA LEU A 28 -7.56 8.43 -2.99
C LEU A 28 -8.08 7.07 -3.48
N LEU A 29 -8.04 6.04 -2.63
CA LEU A 29 -8.60 4.72 -2.92
C LEU A 29 -10.12 4.78 -3.08
N GLU A 30 -10.82 5.51 -2.21
CA GLU A 30 -12.27 5.70 -2.30
C GLU A 30 -12.68 6.37 -3.62
N GLU A 31 -11.91 7.34 -4.10
CA GLU A 31 -12.12 7.98 -5.40
C GLU A 31 -12.02 6.98 -6.57
N THR A 32 -11.26 5.91 -6.42
CA THR A 32 -11.16 4.81 -7.41
C THR A 32 -12.25 3.75 -7.24
N GLY A 33 -13.12 3.87 -6.24
CA GLY A 33 -14.12 2.86 -5.88
C GLY A 33 -13.54 1.61 -5.20
N MET A 34 -12.29 1.68 -4.77
CA MET A 34 -11.56 0.57 -4.17
C MET A 34 -11.60 0.65 -2.64
N SER A 35 -11.94 -0.44 -1.96
CA SER A 35 -11.85 -0.53 -0.51
C SER A 35 -10.41 -0.72 -0.03
N ALA A 36 -10.12 -0.33 1.21
CA ALA A 36 -8.79 -0.53 1.80
C ALA A 36 -8.35 -2.00 1.80
N PRO A 37 -9.19 -3.01 2.15
CA PRO A 37 -8.83 -4.42 2.02
C PRO A 37 -8.50 -4.86 0.59
N GLN A 38 -9.23 -4.36 -0.40
CA GLN A 38 -8.93 -4.61 -1.82
C GLN A 38 -7.55 -4.04 -2.20
N GLY A 39 -7.27 -2.82 -1.79
CA GLY A 39 -5.96 -2.17 -2.00
C GLY A 39 -4.81 -2.94 -1.36
N MET A 40 -5.02 -3.51 -0.16
CA MET A 40 -4.01 -4.34 0.52
C MET A 40 -3.72 -5.64 -0.24
N VAL A 41 -4.74 -6.33 -0.72
CA VAL A 41 -4.59 -7.55 -1.55
C VAL A 41 -3.83 -7.23 -2.82
N LEU A 42 -4.24 -6.21 -3.54
CA LEU A 42 -3.59 -5.79 -4.79
C LEU A 42 -2.14 -5.35 -4.55
N GLY A 43 -1.86 -4.65 -3.47
CA GLY A 43 -0.50 -4.25 -3.08
C GLY A 43 0.43 -5.44 -2.82
N LEU A 44 -0.07 -6.50 -2.17
CA LEU A 44 0.68 -7.75 -1.98
C LEU A 44 0.93 -8.47 -3.31
N LEU A 45 -0.10 -8.61 -4.14
CA LEU A 45 0.01 -9.28 -5.44
C LEU A 45 0.94 -8.53 -6.39
N SER A 46 0.99 -7.21 -6.34
CA SER A 46 1.94 -6.40 -7.12
C SER A 46 3.39 -6.72 -6.79
N ARG A 47 3.69 -6.97 -5.50
CA ARG A 47 5.04 -7.28 -5.04
C ARG A 47 5.43 -8.74 -5.24
N LYS A 48 4.49 -9.67 -5.01
CA LYS A 48 4.73 -11.13 -5.02
C LYS A 48 4.39 -11.79 -6.35
N LYS A 49 3.74 -11.07 -7.25
CA LYS A 49 3.25 -11.49 -8.57
C LYS A 49 2.14 -12.56 -8.52
N LYS A 50 2.33 -13.65 -7.78
CA LYS A 50 1.40 -14.76 -7.69
C LYS A 50 1.38 -15.33 -6.28
N MET A 51 0.19 -15.48 -5.69
CA MET A 51 0.02 -15.97 -4.33
C MET A 51 -1.18 -16.92 -4.23
N LYS A 52 -1.11 -17.85 -3.28
CA LYS A 52 -2.27 -18.66 -2.87
C LYS A 52 -3.19 -17.82 -1.98
N ILE A 53 -4.48 -18.15 -1.97
CA ILE A 53 -5.45 -17.50 -1.07
C ILE A 53 -5.04 -17.67 0.40
N THR A 54 -4.51 -18.84 0.78
CA THR A 54 -4.01 -19.09 2.14
C THR A 54 -2.82 -18.21 2.51
N GLU A 55 -1.93 -17.95 1.58
CA GLU A 55 -0.78 -17.04 1.77
C GLU A 55 -1.23 -15.59 1.96
N LEU A 56 -2.19 -15.15 1.14
CA LEU A 56 -2.81 -13.83 1.28
C LEU A 56 -3.49 -13.67 2.64
N SER A 57 -4.27 -14.67 3.06
CA SER A 57 -4.96 -14.69 4.35
C SER A 57 -3.98 -14.56 5.51
N ASN A 58 -2.90 -15.31 5.48
CA ASN A 58 -1.88 -15.27 6.53
C ASN A 58 -1.17 -13.93 6.59
N GLN A 59 -0.78 -13.37 5.45
CA GLN A 59 -0.08 -12.08 5.43
C GLN A 59 -0.98 -10.89 5.80
N LEU A 60 -2.26 -10.97 5.48
CA LEU A 60 -3.23 -9.91 5.81
C LEU A 60 -3.88 -10.10 7.20
N CYS A 61 -3.60 -11.22 7.88
CA CYS A 61 -4.26 -11.58 9.13
C CYS A 61 -5.80 -11.60 9.01
N LEU A 62 -6.29 -12.09 7.87
CA LEU A 62 -7.70 -12.24 7.56
C LEU A 62 -8.08 -13.72 7.38
N SER A 63 -9.36 -14.06 7.55
CA SER A 63 -9.83 -15.41 7.26
C SER A 63 -9.79 -15.75 5.76
N ASN A 64 -9.66 -17.03 5.42
CA ASN A 64 -9.71 -17.48 4.03
C ASN A 64 -11.02 -17.09 3.34
N SER A 65 -12.15 -17.15 4.04
CA SER A 65 -13.45 -16.74 3.51
C SER A 65 -13.52 -15.24 3.21
N THR A 66 -12.94 -14.41 4.08
CA THR A 66 -12.87 -12.95 3.87
C THR A 66 -12.02 -12.63 2.65
N VAL A 67 -10.84 -13.21 2.55
CA VAL A 67 -9.94 -13.02 1.39
C VAL A 67 -10.58 -13.54 0.10
N SER A 68 -11.24 -14.71 0.15
CA SER A 68 -11.98 -15.25 -0.99
C SER A 68 -13.05 -14.29 -1.49
N GLY A 69 -13.81 -13.67 -0.58
CA GLY A 69 -14.81 -12.66 -0.92
C GLY A 69 -14.22 -11.38 -1.53
N ILE A 70 -13.06 -10.95 -1.06
CA ILE A 70 -12.32 -9.82 -1.65
C ILE A 70 -11.86 -10.18 -3.07
N ILE A 71 -11.28 -11.36 -3.25
CA ILE A 71 -10.82 -11.86 -4.55
C ILE A 71 -11.99 -11.99 -5.54
N ASP A 72 -13.16 -12.47 -5.11
CA ASP A 72 -14.36 -12.57 -5.95
C ASP A 72 -14.76 -11.20 -6.51
N ARG A 73 -14.71 -10.15 -5.70
CA ARG A 73 -15.02 -8.79 -6.13
C ARG A 73 -13.97 -8.25 -7.09
N LEU A 74 -12.68 -8.48 -6.79
CA LEU A 74 -11.57 -8.04 -7.65
C LEU A 74 -11.56 -8.77 -8.99
N GLU A 75 -11.95 -10.04 -9.02
CA GLU A 75 -12.08 -10.82 -10.25
C GLU A 75 -13.24 -10.31 -11.12
N LYS A 76 -14.39 -9.98 -10.50
CA LYS A 76 -15.51 -9.34 -11.19
C LYS A 76 -15.16 -7.97 -11.79
N GLN A 77 -14.25 -7.26 -11.15
CA GLN A 77 -13.71 -5.98 -11.62
C GLN A 77 -12.55 -6.17 -12.62
N GLU A 78 -12.25 -7.40 -13.01
CA GLU A 78 -11.15 -7.74 -13.92
C GLU A 78 -9.76 -7.27 -13.45
N MET A 79 -9.58 -7.15 -12.14
CA MET A 79 -8.31 -6.69 -11.53
C MET A 79 -7.37 -7.83 -11.19
N VAL A 80 -7.91 -9.01 -10.92
CA VAL A 80 -7.15 -10.22 -10.61
C VAL A 80 -7.63 -11.40 -11.44
N ILE A 81 -6.77 -12.40 -11.57
CA ILE A 81 -7.03 -13.66 -12.26
C ILE A 81 -6.79 -14.80 -11.28
N ARG A 82 -7.71 -15.79 -11.26
CA ARG A 82 -7.51 -17.07 -10.59
C ARG A 82 -7.00 -18.11 -11.57
N GLU A 83 -5.98 -18.83 -11.15
CA GLU A 83 -5.43 -19.95 -11.90
C GLU A 83 -5.28 -21.19 -11.01
N ARG A 84 -5.90 -22.29 -11.39
CA ARG A 84 -5.73 -23.57 -10.69
C ARG A 84 -4.37 -24.18 -11.02
N SER A 85 -3.70 -24.70 -10.01
CA SER A 85 -2.44 -25.42 -10.22
C SER A 85 -2.65 -26.62 -11.13
N LYS A 86 -1.77 -26.80 -12.10
CA LYS A 86 -1.76 -27.98 -12.97
C LYS A 86 -1.33 -29.24 -12.21
N LYS A 87 -0.55 -29.07 -11.13
CA LYS A 87 -0.03 -30.19 -10.32
C LYS A 87 -1.04 -30.67 -9.26
N ASP A 88 -1.71 -29.70 -8.59
CA ASP A 88 -2.75 -29.99 -7.59
C ASP A 88 -3.94 -29.07 -7.80
N LYS A 89 -5.03 -29.62 -8.33
CA LYS A 89 -6.26 -28.87 -8.65
C LYS A 89 -6.93 -28.24 -7.43
N ARG A 90 -6.53 -28.62 -6.20
CA ARG A 90 -7.00 -28.02 -4.95
C ARG A 90 -6.35 -26.67 -4.66
N VAL A 91 -5.22 -26.41 -5.29
CA VAL A 91 -4.46 -25.17 -5.11
C VAL A 91 -4.89 -24.15 -6.16
N VAL A 92 -5.34 -22.99 -5.69
CA VAL A 92 -5.71 -21.85 -6.52
C VAL A 92 -4.72 -20.71 -6.26
N TYR A 93 -4.10 -20.23 -7.31
CA TYR A 93 -3.26 -19.04 -7.32
C TYR A 93 -4.05 -17.82 -7.77
N VAL A 94 -3.70 -16.66 -7.23
CA VAL A 94 -4.21 -15.38 -7.62
C VAL A 94 -3.06 -14.51 -8.10
N SER A 95 -3.27 -13.83 -9.21
CA SER A 95 -2.32 -12.87 -9.78
C SER A 95 -3.06 -11.62 -10.25
N ILE A 96 -2.32 -10.53 -10.43
CA ILE A 96 -2.85 -9.30 -11.01
C ILE A 96 -3.12 -9.51 -12.49
N SER A 97 -4.23 -8.97 -12.99
CA SER A 97 -4.54 -8.90 -14.42
C SER A 97 -3.71 -7.80 -15.11
N GLU A 98 -3.51 -7.92 -16.43
CA GLU A 98 -2.87 -6.88 -17.23
C GLU A 98 -3.63 -5.53 -17.14
N ASN A 99 -4.96 -5.61 -17.07
CA ASN A 99 -5.82 -4.43 -16.93
C ASN A 99 -5.52 -3.64 -15.65
N PHE A 100 -5.22 -4.34 -14.55
CA PHE A 100 -4.85 -3.70 -13.29
C PHE A 100 -3.43 -3.13 -13.33
N GLU A 101 -2.49 -3.73 -14.04
CA GLU A 101 -1.14 -3.17 -14.15
C GLU A 101 -1.15 -1.75 -14.72
N ASP A 102 -2.01 -1.49 -15.69
CA ASP A 102 -2.18 -0.15 -16.27
C ASP A 102 -2.87 0.81 -15.30
N MET A 103 -3.92 0.36 -14.60
CA MET A 103 -4.58 1.14 -13.55
C MET A 103 -3.64 1.44 -12.38
N HIS A 104 -2.80 0.50 -12.00
CA HIS A 104 -1.82 0.65 -10.93
C HIS A 104 -0.76 1.72 -11.28
N LYS A 105 -0.31 1.76 -12.53
CA LYS A 105 0.59 2.82 -13.01
C LYS A 105 -0.07 4.20 -12.95
N ILE A 106 -1.34 4.29 -13.33
CA ILE A 106 -2.13 5.53 -13.25
C ILE A 106 -2.29 5.97 -11.79
N PHE A 107 -2.63 5.03 -10.90
CA PHE A 107 -2.78 5.29 -9.47
C PHE A 107 -1.48 5.79 -8.83
N HIS A 108 -0.35 5.15 -9.13
CA HIS A 108 0.96 5.61 -8.65
C HIS A 108 1.31 7.02 -9.13
N LYS A 109 1.06 7.32 -10.40
CA LYS A 109 1.26 8.68 -10.93
C LYS A 109 0.38 9.71 -10.23
N GLN A 110 -0.85 9.35 -9.91
CA GLN A 110 -1.79 10.23 -9.22
C GLN A 110 -1.38 10.45 -7.76
N LEU A 111 -0.88 9.41 -7.10
CA LEU A 111 -0.30 9.49 -5.76
C LEU A 111 0.93 10.40 -5.73
N GLU A 112 1.87 10.19 -6.64
CA GLU A 112 3.07 11.04 -6.77
C GLU A 112 2.67 12.49 -7.00
N LYS A 113 1.72 12.75 -7.88
CA LYS A 113 1.21 14.09 -8.17
C LYS A 113 0.56 14.74 -6.93
N ASN A 114 -0.20 13.99 -6.13
CA ASN A 114 -0.80 14.49 -4.90
C ASN A 114 0.26 14.84 -3.85
N ILE A 115 1.27 14.00 -3.69
CA ILE A 115 2.40 14.27 -2.79
C ILE A 115 3.16 15.51 -3.28
N GLN A 116 3.46 15.58 -4.57
CA GLN A 116 4.13 16.73 -5.18
C GLN A 116 3.34 18.03 -4.97
N ASN A 117 2.02 18.00 -5.19
CA ASN A 117 1.15 19.16 -4.96
C ASN A 117 1.13 19.59 -3.49
N THR A 118 1.18 18.63 -2.56
CA THR A 118 1.26 18.92 -1.13
C THR A 118 2.60 19.56 -0.80
N MET A 119 3.69 19.01 -1.31
CA MET A 119 5.04 19.54 -1.09
C MET A 119 5.23 20.91 -1.72
N SER A 120 4.62 21.20 -2.87
CA SER A 120 4.72 22.51 -3.54
C SER A 120 4.11 23.67 -2.76
N LYS A 121 3.34 23.39 -1.70
CA LYS A 121 2.81 24.42 -0.79
C LYS A 121 3.84 24.91 0.21
N GLY A 122 4.92 24.15 0.42
CA GLY A 122 6.00 24.52 1.32
C GLY A 122 7.00 25.47 0.67
N SER A 123 7.66 26.28 1.50
CA SER A 123 8.80 27.09 1.08
C SER A 123 10.01 26.19 0.72
N VAL A 124 10.95 26.73 -0.01
CA VAL A 124 12.21 26.03 -0.33
C VAL A 124 12.94 25.58 0.94
N GLU A 125 12.92 26.39 1.99
CA GLU A 125 13.54 26.05 3.27
C GLU A 125 12.83 24.89 3.97
N GLU A 126 11.49 24.87 3.99
CA GLU A 126 10.70 23.77 4.56
C GLU A 126 10.94 22.47 3.80
N LEU A 127 10.95 22.53 2.46
CA LEU A 127 11.23 21.36 1.63
C LEU A 127 12.62 20.78 1.90
N HIS A 128 13.61 21.64 2.11
CA HIS A 128 14.96 21.21 2.43
C HIS A 128 15.02 20.48 3.79
N LYS A 129 14.39 21.05 4.82
CA LYS A 129 14.26 20.40 6.15
C LYS A 129 13.55 19.05 6.08
N ILE A 130 12.47 18.96 5.31
CA ILE A 130 11.73 17.70 5.10
C ILE A 130 12.61 16.67 4.41
N PHE A 131 13.33 17.06 3.36
CA PHE A 131 14.25 16.18 2.65
C PHE A 131 15.33 15.61 3.56
N GLU A 132 16.02 16.46 4.31
CA GLU A 132 17.06 16.05 5.25
C GLU A 132 16.51 15.11 6.35
N GLY A 133 15.35 15.46 6.91
CA GLY A 133 14.70 14.62 7.94
C GLY A 133 14.29 13.26 7.41
N LEU A 134 13.69 13.19 6.23
CA LEU A 134 13.30 11.93 5.60
C LEU A 134 14.51 11.08 5.20
N ASP A 135 15.60 11.68 4.70
CA ASP A 135 16.82 10.96 4.37
C ASP A 135 17.50 10.39 5.63
N ALA A 136 17.54 11.14 6.71
CA ALA A 136 18.01 10.67 8.01
C ALA A 136 17.15 9.50 8.53
N LEU A 137 15.83 9.65 8.51
CA LEU A 137 14.91 8.60 8.95
C LEU A 137 15.05 7.33 8.09
N LYS A 138 15.14 7.47 6.77
CA LYS A 138 15.36 6.35 5.86
C LYS A 138 16.63 5.56 6.21
N LYS A 139 17.72 6.25 6.55
CA LYS A 139 18.98 5.61 6.98
C LYS A 139 18.77 4.80 8.27
N LEU A 140 18.08 5.37 9.26
CA LEU A 140 17.79 4.67 10.53
C LEU A 140 16.91 3.42 10.34
N LEU A 141 15.95 3.45 9.41
CA LEU A 141 15.07 2.33 9.12
C LEU A 141 15.70 1.24 8.23
N SER A 142 16.88 1.52 7.65
CA SER A 142 17.56 0.59 6.74
C SER A 142 18.55 -0.35 7.44
N TYR A 143 18.65 -0.30 8.79
CA TYR A 143 19.52 -1.15 9.62
C TYR A 143 18.77 -2.36 10.18
#